data_e721d39a204ff99bd73b8bbd85ccd901
#
_entry.id   e721d39a204ff99bd73b8bbd85ccd901
#
_cell.length_a   1.000
_cell.length_b   1.000
_cell.length_c   1.000
_cell.angle_alpha   90.00
_cell.angle_beta   90.00
_cell.angle_gamma   90.00
#
_symmetry.space_group_name_H-M   'P 1'
#
loop_
_entity.id
_entity.type
_entity.pdbx_description
1 polymer ?
#
loop_
_entity_poly.entity_id
_entity_poly.type
_entity_poly.pdbx_seq_one_letter_code
_entity_poly.pdbx_strand_id
1 'polypeptide(L)'
;MDFKNMKEEEIIEAVTAKSRELYDLIVKIDEETDFNISLITGIALDKGDVQNIFNQIVVDKPSSIVNMLVTADNFKKIVESTIAIKSLRDYVENNEKD
;
A
#
# COMPACT_ATOMS: atom_id res chain seq x y z
N MET A 1 -16.79 14.35 11.82
CA MET A 1 -15.68 13.88 12.67
C MET A 1 -14.62 14.97 12.79
N ASP A 2 -14.29 15.36 14.01
CA ASP A 2 -13.36 16.46 14.25
C ASP A 2 -11.95 15.92 14.45
N PHE A 3 -11.20 15.82 13.36
CA PHE A 3 -9.85 15.24 13.36
C PHE A 3 -8.83 16.06 14.13
N LYS A 4 -9.04 17.37 14.27
CA LYS A 4 -8.11 18.25 15.00
C LYS A 4 -8.00 17.88 16.48
N ASN A 5 -9.07 17.39 17.07
CA ASN A 5 -9.14 17.04 18.49
C ASN A 5 -8.98 15.55 18.74
N MET A 6 -8.75 14.75 17.70
CA MET A 6 -8.54 13.31 17.83
C MET A 6 -7.09 13.01 18.22
N LYS A 7 -6.92 11.98 19.04
CA LYS A 7 -5.60 11.43 19.34
C LYS A 7 -5.03 10.68 18.14
N GLU A 8 -3.71 10.54 18.09
CA GLU A 8 -3.05 9.83 17.00
C GLU A 8 -3.57 8.40 16.85
N GLU A 9 -3.73 7.68 17.96
CA GLU A 9 -4.26 6.31 17.94
C GLU A 9 -5.66 6.24 17.35
N GLU A 10 -6.50 7.24 17.63
CA GLU A 10 -7.85 7.30 17.09
C GLU A 10 -7.85 7.51 15.58
N ILE A 11 -6.94 8.35 15.08
CA ILE A 11 -6.79 8.61 13.64
C ILE A 11 -6.30 7.35 12.93
N ILE A 12 -5.28 6.70 13.49
CA ILE A 12 -4.73 5.45 12.94
C ILE A 12 -5.82 4.38 12.89
N GLU A 13 -6.59 4.26 13.95
CA GLU A 13 -7.68 3.28 14.00
C GLU A 13 -8.77 3.57 12.97
N ALA A 14 -9.14 4.84 12.78
CA ALA A 14 -10.12 5.23 11.77
C ALA A 14 -9.66 4.84 10.36
N VAL A 15 -8.40 5.11 10.04
CA VAL A 15 -7.81 4.74 8.75
C VAL A 15 -7.75 3.22 8.59
N THR A 16 -7.31 2.51 9.61
CA THR A 16 -7.21 1.05 9.60
C THR A 16 -8.58 0.39 9.41
N ALA A 17 -9.62 0.92 10.07
CA ALA A 17 -10.98 0.41 9.95
C ALA A 17 -11.50 0.54 8.51
N LYS A 18 -11.28 1.70 7.88
CA LYS A 18 -11.71 1.91 6.50
C LYS A 18 -10.93 1.05 5.51
N SER A 19 -9.66 0.86 5.75
CA SER A 19 -8.83 -0.04 4.93
C SER A 19 -9.34 -1.48 5.02
N ARG A 20 -9.73 -1.94 6.20
CA ARG A 20 -10.30 -3.26 6.41
C ARG A 20 -11.65 -3.42 5.72
N GLU A 21 -12.50 -2.41 5.81
CA GLU A 21 -13.79 -2.40 5.12
C GLU A 21 -13.61 -2.53 3.61
N LEU A 22 -12.64 -1.81 3.05
CA LEU A 22 -12.33 -1.90 1.62
C LEU A 22 -11.85 -3.30 1.24
N TYR A 23 -10.98 -3.88 2.02
CA TYR A 23 -10.49 -5.24 1.79
C TYR A 23 -11.65 -6.25 1.78
N ASP A 24 -12.51 -6.18 2.80
CA ASP A 24 -13.66 -7.09 2.90
C ASP A 24 -14.60 -6.95 1.70
N LEU A 25 -14.82 -5.72 1.25
CA LEU A 25 -15.64 -5.46 0.06
C LEU A 25 -15.03 -6.08 -1.19
N ILE A 26 -13.72 -5.91 -1.39
CA ILE A 26 -13.01 -6.43 -2.56
C ILE A 26 -13.06 -7.96 -2.57
N VAL A 27 -12.80 -8.60 -1.44
CA VAL A 27 -12.87 -10.07 -1.32
C VAL A 27 -14.27 -10.56 -1.63
N LYS A 28 -15.29 -9.88 -1.13
CA LYS A 28 -16.68 -10.27 -1.37
C LYS A 28 -17.05 -10.17 -2.86
N ILE A 29 -16.65 -9.09 -3.52
CA ILE A 29 -16.90 -8.93 -4.95
C ILE A 29 -16.15 -10.00 -5.75
N ASP A 30 -14.93 -10.31 -5.38
CA ASP A 30 -14.13 -11.33 -6.04
C ASP A 30 -14.77 -12.71 -5.91
N GLU A 31 -15.30 -13.04 -4.74
CA GLU A 31 -15.96 -14.33 -4.49
C GLU A 31 -17.34 -14.45 -5.15
N GLU A 32 -18.07 -13.36 -5.24
CA GLU A 32 -19.47 -13.37 -5.69
C GLU A 32 -19.67 -13.00 -7.15
N THR A 33 -18.64 -12.57 -7.84
CA THR A 33 -18.74 -12.14 -9.25
C THR A 33 -17.60 -12.71 -10.09
N ASP A 34 -17.68 -12.48 -11.41
CA ASP A 34 -16.64 -12.87 -12.35
C ASP A 34 -15.55 -11.82 -12.50
N PHE A 35 -15.58 -10.74 -11.70
CA PHE A 35 -14.52 -9.75 -11.71
C PHE A 35 -13.25 -10.30 -11.10
N ASN A 36 -12.14 -10.14 -11.83
CA ASN A 36 -10.82 -10.37 -11.26
C ASN A 36 -10.33 -9.06 -10.65
N ILE A 37 -10.37 -8.97 -9.33
CA ILE A 37 -10.02 -7.74 -8.64
C ILE A 37 -8.66 -7.90 -7.99
N SER A 38 -7.78 -6.94 -8.24
CA SER A 38 -6.48 -6.88 -7.58
C SER A 38 -6.37 -5.56 -6.84
N LEU A 39 -5.89 -5.62 -5.60
CA LEU A 39 -5.79 -4.47 -4.71
C LEU A 39 -4.41 -4.44 -4.07
N ILE A 40 -3.80 -3.27 -4.11
CA ILE A 40 -2.62 -2.96 -3.28
C ILE A 40 -2.95 -1.71 -2.49
N THR A 41 -2.90 -1.79 -1.16
CA THR A 41 -3.07 -0.62 -0.30
C THR A 41 -1.88 -0.45 0.64
N GLY A 42 -1.36 0.77 0.64
CA GLY A 42 -0.35 1.18 1.61
C GLY A 42 -0.64 2.60 2.04
N ILE A 43 -0.60 2.86 3.34
CA ILE A 43 -0.82 4.18 3.90
C ILE A 43 0.35 4.51 4.81
N ALA A 44 0.96 5.66 4.58
CA ALA A 44 2.00 6.19 5.44
C ALA A 44 1.45 7.43 6.14
N LEU A 45 1.49 7.42 7.47
CA LEU A 45 1.11 8.56 8.29
C LEU A 45 2.38 9.12 8.91
N ASP A 46 2.67 10.37 8.61
CA ASP A 46 3.90 11.02 9.04
C ASP A 46 3.59 12.28 9.85
N LYS A 47 4.05 12.26 11.10
CA LYS A 47 4.01 13.43 11.97
C LYS A 47 5.34 13.51 12.75
N GLY A 48 6.45 13.37 12.01
CA GLY A 48 7.77 13.26 12.62
C GLY A 48 8.21 11.81 12.81
N ASP A 49 7.31 10.97 13.34
CA ASP A 49 7.49 9.52 13.41
C ASP A 49 6.58 8.89 12.34
N VAL A 50 7.15 8.11 11.45
CA VAL A 50 6.40 7.50 10.37
C VAL A 50 5.68 6.24 10.85
N GLN A 51 4.35 6.22 10.71
CA GLN A 51 3.52 5.05 10.91
C GLN A 51 3.13 4.49 9.56
N ASN A 52 3.43 3.24 9.31
CA ASN A 52 3.10 2.58 8.06
C ASN A 52 1.97 1.58 8.27
N ILE A 53 0.88 1.77 7.55
CA ILE A 53 -0.20 0.80 7.48
C ILE A 53 -0.12 0.14 6.12
N PHE A 54 0.39 -1.07 6.07
CA PHE A 54 0.60 -1.79 4.83
C PHE A 54 0.02 -3.18 4.97
N ASN A 55 -1.28 -3.29 4.73
CA ASN A 55 -2.00 -4.46 5.20
C ASN A 55 -2.62 -5.34 4.13
N GLN A 56 -2.69 -4.89 2.86
CA GLN A 56 -3.62 -5.62 2.01
C GLN A 56 -3.13 -5.70 0.58
N ILE A 57 -2.73 -6.90 0.23
CA ILE A 57 -2.40 -7.23 -1.15
C ILE A 57 -3.30 -8.40 -1.55
N VAL A 58 -4.17 -8.15 -2.50
CA VAL A 58 -4.95 -9.18 -3.18
C VAL A 58 -4.55 -9.15 -4.65
N VAL A 59 -4.00 -10.23 -5.15
CA VAL A 59 -3.54 -10.28 -6.53
C VAL A 59 -4.17 -11.48 -7.22
N ASP A 60 -5.26 -11.25 -7.92
CA ASP A 60 -5.88 -12.26 -8.77
C ASP A 60 -5.14 -12.39 -10.10
N LYS A 61 -4.77 -11.25 -10.67
CA LYS A 61 -4.12 -11.21 -11.97
C LYS A 61 -2.98 -10.21 -11.95
N PRO A 62 -1.73 -10.68 -11.82
CA PRO A 62 -0.56 -9.80 -11.73
C PRO A 62 -0.44 -8.79 -12.86
N SER A 63 -0.82 -9.17 -14.08
CA SER A 63 -0.77 -8.26 -15.24
C SER A 63 -1.68 -7.04 -15.08
N SER A 64 -2.80 -7.18 -14.38
CA SER A 64 -3.71 -6.06 -14.13
C SER A 64 -3.08 -5.02 -13.21
N ILE A 65 -2.36 -5.45 -12.19
CA ILE A 65 -1.63 -4.55 -11.30
C ILE A 65 -0.50 -3.84 -12.05
N VAL A 66 0.26 -4.59 -12.86
CA VAL A 66 1.34 -4.00 -13.66
C VAL A 66 0.78 -2.92 -14.59
N ASN A 67 -0.31 -3.21 -15.29
CA ASN A 67 -0.95 -2.24 -16.18
C ASN A 67 -1.42 -1.00 -15.43
N MET A 68 -2.01 -1.18 -14.26
CA MET A 68 -2.45 -0.07 -13.42
C MET A 68 -1.28 0.83 -13.03
N LEU A 69 -0.18 0.25 -12.58
CA LEU A 69 1.00 1.00 -12.15
C LEU A 69 1.70 1.70 -13.31
N VAL A 70 1.74 1.07 -14.49
CA VAL A 70 2.36 1.65 -15.69
C VAL A 70 1.54 2.84 -16.20
N THR A 71 0.21 2.78 -16.12
CA THR A 71 -0.66 3.84 -16.63
C THR A 71 -0.87 5.00 -15.66
N ALA A 72 -0.56 4.83 -14.38
CA ALA A 72 -0.71 5.89 -13.38
C ALA A 72 0.58 6.70 -13.26
N ASP A 73 0.62 7.86 -13.92
CA ASP A 73 1.83 8.70 -13.99
C ASP A 73 2.42 9.02 -12.62
N ASN A 74 1.58 9.27 -11.62
CA ASN A 74 2.03 9.57 -10.27
C ASN A 74 2.72 8.39 -9.60
N PHE A 75 2.30 7.18 -9.92
CA PHE A 75 2.92 5.96 -9.38
C PHE A 75 4.23 5.60 -10.05
N LYS A 76 4.40 5.97 -11.33
CA LYS A 76 5.61 5.63 -12.07
C LYS A 76 6.87 6.13 -11.36
N LYS A 77 6.87 7.40 -10.95
CA LYS A 77 8.01 8.01 -10.25
C LYS A 77 8.27 7.34 -8.91
N ILE A 78 7.21 7.02 -8.18
CA ILE A 78 7.31 6.37 -6.87
C ILE A 78 7.89 4.96 -7.03
N VAL A 79 7.41 4.20 -8.00
CA VAL A 79 7.90 2.85 -8.26
C VAL A 79 9.37 2.86 -8.68
N GLU A 80 9.75 3.75 -9.59
CA GLU A 80 11.13 3.89 -10.02
C GLU A 80 12.06 4.26 -8.86
N SER A 81 11.65 5.20 -8.02
CA SER A 81 12.41 5.60 -6.84
C SER A 81 12.51 4.47 -5.83
N THR A 82 11.44 3.73 -5.62
CA THR A 82 11.39 2.60 -4.69
C THR A 82 12.37 1.50 -5.13
N ILE A 83 12.35 1.17 -6.41
CA ILE A 83 13.26 0.15 -6.96
C ILE A 83 14.72 0.60 -6.83
N ALA A 84 15.01 1.86 -7.15
CA ALA A 84 16.35 2.40 -7.06
C ALA A 84 16.88 2.38 -5.62
N ILE A 85 16.08 2.81 -4.66
CA ILE A 85 16.47 2.82 -3.24
C ILE A 85 16.65 1.41 -2.72
N LYS A 86 15.74 0.51 -3.06
CA LYS A 86 15.84 -0.89 -2.63
C LYS A 86 17.08 -1.56 -3.19
N SER A 87 17.37 -1.35 -4.46
CA SER A 87 18.57 -1.90 -5.11
C SER A 87 19.85 -1.39 -4.46
N LEU A 88 19.89 -0.10 -4.11
CA LEU A 88 21.02 0.48 -3.41
C LEU A 88 21.21 -0.12 -2.02
N ARG A 89 20.13 -0.28 -1.26
CA ARG A 89 20.17 -0.91 0.06
C ARG A 89 20.67 -2.35 -0.02
N ASP A 90 20.14 -3.11 -0.97
CA ASP A 90 20.56 -4.51 -1.17
C ASP A 90 22.05 -4.60 -1.52
N TYR A 91 22.52 -3.68 -2.34
CA TYR A 91 23.94 -3.59 -2.69
C TYR A 91 24.82 -3.30 -1.47
N VAL A 92 24.44 -2.32 -0.66
CA VAL A 92 25.17 -1.96 0.56
C VAL A 92 25.19 -3.12 1.55
N GLU A 93 24.05 -3.77 1.79
CA GLU A 93 23.95 -4.92 2.69
C GLU A 93 24.81 -6.09 2.23
N ASN A 94 24.84 -6.38 0.94
CA ASN A 94 25.67 -7.45 0.41
C ASN A 94 27.17 -7.16 0.55
N ASN A 95 27.57 -5.90 0.46
CA ASN A 95 28.98 -5.52 0.62
C ASN A 95 29.39 -5.44 2.09
N GLU A 96 28.49 -5.23 3.01
CA GLU A 96 28.78 -5.23 4.45
C GLU A 96 28.92 -6.63 5.04
N LYS A 97 28.45 -7.66 4.36
CA LYS A 97 28.50 -9.05 4.83
C LYS A 97 29.86 -9.73 4.59
N ASP A 98 30.79 -9.06 3.97
CA ASP A 98 32.15 -9.54 3.82
C ASP A 98 33.02 -9.11 5.03
#